data_65a83bd901256da71d056ee78ef67ae9
#
_entry.id   65a83bd901256da71d056ee78ef67ae9
#
_cell.length_a   1.000
_cell.length_b   1.000
_cell.length_c   1.000
_cell.angle_alpha   90.00
_cell.angle_beta   90.00
_cell.angle_gamma   90.00
#
_symmetry.space_group_name_H-M   'P 1'
#
loop_
_entity.id
_entity.type
_entity.pdbx_description
1 polymer ?
#
loop_
_entity_poly.entity_id
_entity_poly.type
_entity_poly.pdbx_seq_one_letter_code
_entity_poly.pdbx_strand_id
1 'polypeptide(L)'
;MKKFKHSGALGDLIYSLPIVQHLGGGEFYLHLNQMAWIGQHYYGALPNPFHQGRMTTKDYDYMQSFMLAQPYISAFDTMNPEREITHNLDRFRPSFVGHPTNYIDLYAQTFNIETTLSDKPWLTAPNPTPEHPVVINRTERWIPTTPGPVWHALKQKGLEKQSIFVGLRHEYIKFQGDTGWDVPWIETPTMLDLANVIAGAETFIGNQSSALALAIGLGVPHIHCEARTDMPLDRNECYFPKMTNVVYF
;
A
#
# COMPACT_ATOMS: atom_id res chain seq x y z
N MET A 1 20.77 6.26 -17.45
CA MET A 1 19.50 5.71 -16.95
C MET A 1 19.42 5.98 -15.46
N LYS A 2 18.25 6.36 -14.93
CA LYS A 2 18.09 6.62 -13.48
C LYS A 2 18.06 5.32 -12.71
N LYS A 3 18.63 5.36 -11.50
CA LYS A 3 18.71 4.22 -10.58
C LYS A 3 18.12 4.61 -9.25
N PHE A 4 17.00 3.99 -8.92
CA PHE A 4 16.22 4.23 -7.73
C PHE A 4 16.52 3.16 -6.67
N LYS A 5 16.49 3.56 -5.39
CA LYS A 5 16.67 2.64 -4.27
C LYS A 5 15.60 2.87 -3.23
N HIS A 6 15.05 1.79 -2.66
CA HIS A 6 14.13 1.81 -1.53
C HIS A 6 14.42 0.65 -0.56
N SER A 7 14.21 0.83 0.76
CA SER A 7 14.49 -0.19 1.77
C SER A 7 13.26 -0.78 2.47
N GLY A 8 12.03 -0.42 2.05
CA GLY A 8 10.77 -1.01 2.55
C GLY A 8 9.90 0.04 3.19
N ALA A 9 8.74 -0.23 3.72
CA ALA A 9 7.79 -1.29 3.65
C ALA A 9 7.07 -1.37 2.28
N LEU A 10 6.25 -2.44 2.05
CA LEU A 10 5.55 -2.64 0.76
C LEU A 10 4.70 -1.44 0.36
N GLY A 11 3.90 -0.91 1.28
CA GLY A 11 3.05 0.25 1.02
C GLY A 11 3.85 1.52 0.70
N ASP A 12 4.92 1.79 1.45
CA ASP A 12 5.80 2.95 1.22
C ASP A 12 6.42 2.89 -0.18
N LEU A 13 6.85 1.68 -0.60
CA LEU A 13 7.41 1.47 -1.91
C LEU A 13 6.39 1.76 -3.01
N ILE A 14 5.15 1.28 -2.87
CA ILE A 14 4.07 1.54 -3.84
C ILE A 14 3.80 3.05 -3.94
N TYR A 15 3.75 3.78 -2.82
CA TYR A 15 3.57 5.24 -2.81
C TYR A 15 4.77 6.02 -3.36
N SER A 16 5.94 5.40 -3.51
CA SER A 16 7.10 6.03 -4.16
C SER A 16 7.03 5.97 -5.70
N LEU A 17 6.24 5.07 -6.26
CA LEU A 17 6.20 4.82 -7.71
C LEU A 17 5.72 6.01 -8.57
N PRO A 18 4.79 6.88 -8.13
CA PRO A 18 4.47 8.10 -8.86
C PRO A 18 5.69 8.99 -9.10
N ILE A 19 6.61 9.04 -8.13
CA ILE A 19 7.86 9.81 -8.25
C ILE A 19 8.76 9.19 -9.32
N VAL A 20 8.90 7.86 -9.29
CA VAL A 20 9.70 7.13 -10.28
C VAL A 20 9.15 7.37 -11.68
N GLN A 21 7.82 7.28 -11.86
CA GLN A 21 7.14 7.55 -13.12
C GLN A 21 7.36 9.00 -13.58
N HIS A 22 7.14 9.98 -12.69
CA HIS A 22 7.32 11.42 -12.99
C HIS A 22 8.75 11.75 -13.44
N LEU A 23 9.73 11.11 -12.80
CA LEU A 23 11.13 11.27 -13.14
C LEU A 23 11.53 10.51 -14.43
N GLY A 24 10.62 9.87 -15.14
CA GLY A 24 10.86 9.20 -16.42
C GLY A 24 11.31 7.74 -16.29
N GLY A 25 11.15 7.14 -15.12
CA GLY A 25 11.45 5.72 -14.89
C GLY A 25 12.93 5.37 -14.83
N GLY A 26 13.19 4.06 -14.72
CA GLY A 26 14.55 3.51 -14.68
C GLY A 26 14.66 2.17 -13.97
N GLU A 27 15.86 1.85 -13.53
CA GLU A 27 16.16 0.66 -12.74
C GLU A 27 15.78 0.88 -11.27
N PHE A 28 15.15 -0.08 -10.64
CA PHE A 28 14.73 0.00 -9.24
C PHE A 28 15.40 -1.09 -8.40
N TYR A 29 15.98 -0.72 -7.28
CA TYR A 29 16.74 -1.60 -6.41
C TYR A 29 16.16 -1.66 -5.00
N LEU A 30 15.81 -2.86 -4.57
CA LEU A 30 15.31 -3.11 -3.23
C LEU A 30 16.47 -3.41 -2.28
N HIS A 31 16.63 -2.60 -1.24
CA HIS A 31 17.65 -2.80 -0.24
C HIS A 31 17.14 -3.74 0.85
N LEU A 32 17.52 -5.01 0.75
CA LEU A 32 17.09 -6.05 1.68
C LEU A 32 17.75 -5.92 3.06
N ASN A 33 17.08 -6.43 4.08
CA ASN A 33 17.56 -6.53 5.46
C ASN A 33 17.95 -5.19 6.12
N GLN A 34 17.66 -4.08 5.49
CA GLN A 34 17.78 -2.76 6.11
C GLN A 34 16.56 -2.48 6.97
N MET A 35 16.80 -2.00 8.18
CA MET A 35 15.72 -1.38 8.94
C MET A 35 15.27 -0.13 8.18
N ALA A 36 14.01 -0.08 7.82
CA ALA A 36 13.41 1.16 7.41
C ALA A 36 13.66 2.16 8.55
N TRP A 37 14.46 3.20 8.32
CA TRP A 37 14.81 4.15 9.36
C TRP A 37 13.56 4.88 9.79
N ILE A 38 13.12 4.56 10.99
CA ILE A 38 12.08 5.31 11.68
C ILE A 38 12.87 6.15 12.68
N GLY A 39 12.92 7.47 12.47
CA GLY A 39 13.63 8.37 13.35
C GLY A 39 13.21 8.17 14.80
N GLN A 40 14.13 8.34 15.74
CA GLN A 40 13.90 8.14 17.18
C GLN A 40 12.69 8.90 17.73
N HIS A 41 12.19 9.89 17.00
CA HIS A 41 11.07 10.74 17.38
C HIS A 41 9.69 10.24 16.93
N TYR A 42 9.61 9.16 16.13
CA TYR A 42 8.34 8.78 15.52
C TYR A 42 7.40 7.99 16.46
N TYR A 43 7.95 7.23 17.42
CA TYR A 43 7.17 6.38 18.34
C TYR A 43 7.61 6.44 19.79
N GLY A 44 8.31 7.49 20.22
CA GLY A 44 8.92 7.51 21.53
C GLY A 44 10.12 6.56 21.66
N ALA A 45 10.67 6.43 22.84
CA ALA A 45 11.96 5.75 23.11
C ALA A 45 11.94 4.21 22.95
N LEU A 46 10.86 3.60 22.49
CA LEU A 46 10.78 2.16 22.31
C LEU A 46 10.75 1.80 20.82
N PRO A 47 11.69 0.95 20.34
CA PRO A 47 11.58 0.37 19.02
C PRO A 47 10.29 -0.44 18.95
N ASN A 48 9.33 -0.02 18.12
CA ASN A 48 8.12 -0.78 17.90
C ASN A 48 8.49 -2.07 17.18
N PRO A 49 8.36 -3.25 17.80
CA PRO A 49 8.74 -4.53 17.19
C PRO A 49 7.94 -4.85 15.92
N PHE A 50 6.78 -4.21 15.72
CA PHE A 50 5.96 -4.36 14.52
C PHE A 50 6.47 -3.53 13.32
N HIS A 51 7.39 -2.59 13.51
CA HIS A 51 8.01 -1.80 12.46
C HIS A 51 9.43 -2.27 12.09
N GLN A 52 9.79 -3.47 12.44
CA GLN A 52 10.99 -4.12 11.90
C GLN A 52 10.75 -4.56 10.45
N GLY A 53 10.18 -3.67 9.64
CA GLY A 53 9.90 -3.91 8.23
C GLY A 53 11.16 -4.01 7.38
N ARG A 54 11.98 -5.01 7.70
CA ARG A 54 13.08 -5.41 6.83
C ARG A 54 12.48 -6.16 5.67
N MET A 55 12.65 -5.62 4.48
CA MET A 55 12.34 -6.36 3.27
C MET A 55 13.30 -7.56 3.17
N THR A 56 12.73 -8.71 2.91
CA THR A 56 13.45 -9.98 2.77
C THR A 56 13.47 -10.43 1.31
N THR A 57 14.18 -11.52 1.03
CA THR A 57 14.14 -12.16 -0.28
C THR A 57 12.71 -12.58 -0.66
N LYS A 58 11.90 -13.03 0.32
CA LYS A 58 10.49 -13.37 0.07
C LYS A 58 9.68 -12.16 -0.40
N ASP A 59 9.93 -10.99 0.17
CA ASP A 59 9.25 -9.75 -0.25
C ASP A 59 9.70 -9.34 -1.66
N TYR A 60 10.99 -9.52 -1.98
CA TYR A 60 11.51 -9.29 -3.32
C TYR A 60 10.84 -10.22 -4.34
N ASP A 61 10.81 -11.51 -4.07
CA ASP A 61 10.18 -12.52 -4.94
C ASP A 61 8.68 -12.23 -5.14
N TYR A 62 7.99 -11.87 -4.04
CA TYR A 62 6.58 -11.48 -4.06
C TYR A 62 6.30 -10.26 -4.95
N MET A 63 7.21 -9.27 -4.96
CA MET A 63 7.05 -8.02 -5.69
C MET A 63 7.53 -8.07 -7.14
N GLN A 64 8.43 -8.98 -7.48
CA GLN A 64 9.21 -8.91 -8.72
C GLN A 64 8.34 -8.79 -9.97
N SER A 65 7.35 -9.66 -10.13
CA SER A 65 6.45 -9.64 -11.28
C SER A 65 5.63 -8.35 -11.37
N PHE A 66 5.17 -7.83 -10.22
CA PHE A 66 4.44 -6.57 -10.15
C PHE A 66 5.30 -5.37 -10.55
N MET A 67 6.52 -5.29 -10.03
CA MET A 67 7.44 -4.19 -10.35
C MET A 67 7.80 -4.17 -11.84
N LEU A 68 8.10 -5.33 -12.42
CA LEU A 68 8.42 -5.45 -13.84
C LEU A 68 7.21 -5.24 -14.76
N ALA A 69 5.99 -5.34 -14.26
CA ALA A 69 4.77 -5.00 -15.01
C ALA A 69 4.56 -3.49 -15.11
N GLN A 70 5.28 -2.67 -14.34
CA GLN A 70 5.17 -1.21 -14.43
C GLN A 70 5.97 -0.70 -15.63
N PRO A 71 5.35 0.03 -16.59
CA PRO A 71 5.99 0.39 -17.87
C PRO A 71 7.18 1.35 -17.69
N TYR A 72 7.31 2.00 -16.55
CA TYR A 72 8.40 2.91 -16.21
C TYR A 72 9.53 2.24 -15.41
N ILE A 73 9.43 0.95 -15.10
CA ILE A 73 10.48 0.16 -14.45
C ILE A 73 11.19 -0.70 -15.49
N SER A 74 12.44 -0.37 -15.79
CA SER A 74 13.24 -1.09 -16.78
C SER A 74 13.96 -2.32 -16.21
N ALA A 75 14.20 -2.35 -14.90
CA ALA A 75 14.73 -3.49 -14.17
C ALA A 75 14.34 -3.40 -12.68
N PHE A 76 14.14 -4.54 -12.05
CA PHE A 76 13.93 -4.64 -10.61
C PHE A 76 14.86 -5.71 -10.03
N ASP A 77 15.70 -5.33 -9.09
CA ASP A 77 16.74 -6.22 -8.53
C ASP A 77 17.04 -5.83 -7.07
N THR A 78 17.83 -6.63 -6.40
CA THR A 78 18.31 -6.32 -5.06
C THR A 78 19.49 -5.33 -5.10
N MET A 79 19.60 -4.53 -4.04
CA MET A 79 20.67 -3.55 -3.91
C MET A 79 22.01 -4.23 -3.66
N ASN A 80 23.01 -3.92 -4.50
CA ASN A 80 24.41 -4.20 -4.25
C ASN A 80 25.09 -2.92 -3.72
N PRO A 81 25.89 -2.98 -2.63
CA PRO A 81 26.59 -1.81 -2.07
C PRO A 81 27.51 -1.06 -3.05
N GLU A 82 28.06 -1.75 -4.04
CA GLU A 82 28.92 -1.14 -5.07
C GLU A 82 28.13 -0.39 -6.16
N ARG A 83 26.82 -0.53 -6.17
CA ARG A 83 25.96 0.07 -7.20
C ARG A 83 25.72 1.54 -6.93
N GLU A 84 26.08 2.37 -7.88
CA GLU A 84 25.76 3.79 -7.84
C GLU A 84 24.24 3.99 -7.92
N ILE A 85 23.69 4.78 -6.99
CA ILE A 85 22.26 5.14 -6.91
C ILE A 85 22.11 6.63 -7.21
N THR A 86 21.24 6.95 -8.16
CA THR A 86 20.94 8.35 -8.48
C THR A 86 19.85 8.94 -7.59
N HIS A 87 18.87 8.12 -7.16
CA HIS A 87 17.71 8.53 -6.38
C HIS A 87 17.48 7.57 -5.21
N ASN A 88 17.83 8.00 -4.02
CA ASN A 88 17.52 7.25 -2.80
C ASN A 88 16.13 7.67 -2.28
N LEU A 89 15.13 6.82 -2.53
CA LEU A 89 13.74 7.10 -2.14
C LEU A 89 13.53 7.08 -0.61
N ASP A 90 14.41 6.46 0.18
CA ASP A 90 14.34 6.49 1.65
C ASP A 90 14.54 7.90 2.23
N ARG A 91 14.97 8.88 1.44
CA ARG A 91 15.16 10.27 1.88
C ARG A 91 13.89 10.96 2.35
N PHE A 92 12.71 10.44 2.05
CA PHE A 92 11.44 10.98 2.56
C PHE A 92 11.29 10.80 4.08
N ARG A 93 11.93 9.80 4.67
CA ARG A 93 11.70 9.38 6.07
C ARG A 93 11.99 10.46 7.10
N PRO A 94 13.08 11.24 7.01
CA PRO A 94 13.33 12.36 7.93
C PRO A 94 12.25 13.44 7.90
N SER A 95 11.64 13.65 6.73
CA SER A 95 10.60 14.67 6.54
C SER A 95 9.24 14.26 7.08
N PHE A 96 9.06 12.97 7.40
CA PHE A 96 7.80 12.41 7.91
C PHE A 96 7.44 12.90 9.33
N VAL A 97 8.42 13.40 10.08
CA VAL A 97 8.23 13.80 11.47
C VAL A 97 7.51 15.15 11.56
N GLY A 98 6.27 15.13 12.03
CA GLY A 98 5.53 16.35 12.42
C GLY A 98 4.77 17.06 11.29
N HIS A 99 4.73 16.51 10.08
CA HIS A 99 3.97 17.11 8.98
C HIS A 99 2.75 16.25 8.60
N PRO A 100 1.53 16.79 8.68
CA PRO A 100 0.31 16.11 8.23
C PRO A 100 0.23 16.15 6.69
N THR A 101 1.03 15.33 6.03
CA THR A 101 0.99 15.21 4.58
C THR A 101 0.98 13.74 4.17
N ASN A 102 0.34 13.42 3.04
CA ASN A 102 0.29 12.06 2.56
C ASN A 102 1.66 11.61 2.01
N TYR A 103 1.84 10.30 1.88
CA TYR A 103 3.10 9.72 1.44
C TYR A 103 3.57 10.24 0.07
N ILE A 104 2.67 10.39 -0.91
CA ILE A 104 3.04 10.84 -2.25
C ILE A 104 3.54 12.28 -2.23
N ASP A 105 2.85 13.17 -1.52
CA ASP A 105 3.28 14.56 -1.37
C ASP A 105 4.60 14.66 -0.63
N LEU A 106 4.81 13.80 0.36
CA LEU A 106 6.06 13.74 1.11
C LEU A 106 7.23 13.34 0.22
N TYR A 107 7.03 12.34 -0.65
CA TYR A 107 8.02 12.01 -1.67
C TYR A 107 8.23 13.18 -2.64
N ALA A 108 7.14 13.77 -3.15
CA ALA A 108 7.22 14.89 -4.08
C ALA A 108 8.05 16.06 -3.50
N GLN A 109 7.77 16.47 -2.26
CA GLN A 109 8.55 17.48 -1.54
C GLN A 109 10.03 17.09 -1.39
N THR A 110 10.30 15.83 -1.07
CA THR A 110 11.68 15.33 -0.90
C THR A 110 12.52 15.44 -2.19
N PHE A 111 11.86 15.36 -3.34
CA PHE A 111 12.51 15.44 -4.64
C PHE A 111 12.24 16.76 -5.38
N ASN A 112 11.69 17.77 -4.69
CA ASN A 112 11.36 19.10 -5.24
C ASN A 112 10.44 19.03 -6.46
N ILE A 113 9.42 18.18 -6.39
CA ILE A 113 8.41 18.02 -7.45
C ILE A 113 7.20 18.87 -7.06
N GLU A 114 6.85 19.85 -7.88
CA GLU A 114 5.77 20.84 -7.65
C GLU A 114 4.47 20.42 -8.37
N THR A 115 4.12 19.15 -8.39
CA THR A 115 2.92 18.69 -9.07
C THR A 115 2.13 17.70 -8.22
N THR A 116 0.82 17.63 -8.43
CA THR A 116 -0.05 16.66 -7.80
C THR A 116 0.07 15.34 -8.54
N LEU A 117 0.79 14.40 -7.93
CA LEU A 117 1.10 13.09 -8.53
C LEU A 117 0.00 12.04 -8.29
N SER A 118 -0.95 12.35 -7.40
CA SER A 118 -2.03 11.43 -7.01
C SER A 118 -3.32 11.57 -7.82
N ASP A 119 -3.40 12.56 -8.74
CA ASP A 119 -4.64 12.88 -9.46
C ASP A 119 -5.04 11.81 -10.50
N LYS A 120 -4.13 10.92 -10.84
CA LYS A 120 -4.35 9.87 -11.84
C LYS A 120 -3.78 8.55 -11.34
N PRO A 121 -4.36 7.41 -11.77
CA PRO A 121 -3.75 6.11 -11.55
C PRO A 121 -2.30 6.08 -12.04
N TRP A 122 -1.41 5.52 -11.23
CA TRP A 122 0.01 5.41 -11.55
C TRP A 122 0.51 3.96 -11.63
N LEU A 123 -0.37 3.00 -11.32
CA LEU A 123 -0.06 1.58 -11.39
C LEU A 123 -0.74 0.92 -12.57
N THR A 124 -0.12 -0.12 -13.07
CA THR A 124 -0.64 -0.99 -14.13
C THR A 124 -0.80 -2.40 -13.60
N ALA A 125 -1.98 -2.98 -13.85
CA ALA A 125 -2.26 -4.40 -13.67
C ALA A 125 -2.69 -4.94 -15.06
N PRO A 126 -1.86 -5.75 -15.72
CA PRO A 126 -2.07 -6.10 -17.14
C PRO A 126 -3.24 -7.07 -17.37
N ASN A 127 -3.64 -7.81 -16.34
CA ASN A 127 -4.69 -8.81 -16.43
C ASN A 127 -5.74 -8.65 -15.33
N PRO A 128 -6.54 -7.58 -15.32
CA PRO A 128 -7.58 -7.39 -14.31
C PRO A 128 -8.55 -8.59 -14.31
N THR A 129 -8.90 -9.05 -13.11
CA THR A 129 -9.84 -10.15 -12.93
C THR A 129 -11.23 -9.58 -12.66
N PRO A 130 -12.16 -9.53 -13.65
CA PRO A 130 -13.41 -8.76 -13.54
C PRO A 130 -14.52 -9.46 -12.74
N GLU A 131 -14.27 -10.61 -12.15
CA GLU A 131 -15.32 -11.49 -11.62
C GLU A 131 -15.88 -11.06 -10.25
N HIS A 132 -15.23 -10.11 -9.57
CA HIS A 132 -15.60 -9.76 -8.19
C HIS A 132 -15.72 -8.24 -8.03
N PRO A 133 -16.96 -7.70 -7.96
CA PRO A 133 -17.15 -6.26 -7.84
C PRO A 133 -16.64 -5.67 -6.52
N VAL A 134 -16.53 -6.48 -5.46
CA VAL A 134 -16.03 -6.03 -4.15
C VAL A 134 -14.85 -6.88 -3.70
N VAL A 135 -13.69 -6.25 -3.51
CA VAL A 135 -12.48 -6.87 -2.98
C VAL A 135 -12.21 -6.37 -1.57
N ILE A 136 -12.02 -7.29 -0.63
CA ILE A 136 -11.73 -6.99 0.77
C ILE A 136 -10.30 -7.41 1.09
N ASN A 137 -9.55 -6.51 1.76
CA ASN A 137 -8.30 -6.82 2.42
C ASN A 137 -8.28 -6.14 3.80
N ARG A 138 -8.20 -6.94 4.85
CA ARG A 138 -8.12 -6.44 6.23
C ARG A 138 -6.98 -7.11 6.96
N THR A 139 -5.88 -6.37 7.09
CA THR A 139 -4.68 -6.85 7.81
C THR A 139 -4.89 -6.70 9.32
N GLU A 140 -4.09 -7.41 10.11
CA GLU A 140 -4.15 -7.31 11.57
C GLU A 140 -3.56 -6.02 12.14
N ARG A 141 -2.85 -5.27 11.33
CA ARG A 141 -2.24 -3.99 11.72
C ARG A 141 -3.17 -2.83 11.37
N TRP A 142 -3.13 -1.78 12.18
CA TRP A 142 -3.84 -0.54 11.89
C TRP A 142 -5.36 -0.70 11.78
N ILE A 143 -5.91 -1.64 12.56
CA ILE A 143 -7.36 -1.83 12.70
C ILE A 143 -7.81 -1.40 14.09
N PRO A 144 -9.08 -0.99 14.26
CA PRO A 144 -9.66 -0.81 15.58
C PRO A 144 -9.69 -2.15 16.35
N THR A 145 -9.65 -2.04 17.67
CA THR A 145 -9.72 -3.21 18.58
C THR A 145 -11.03 -3.99 18.40
N THR A 146 -12.09 -3.27 18.06
CA THR A 146 -13.41 -3.85 17.77
C THR A 146 -13.82 -3.39 16.38
N PRO A 147 -14.32 -4.28 15.50
CA PRO A 147 -14.82 -3.89 14.19
C PRO A 147 -15.91 -2.83 14.33
N GLY A 148 -15.79 -1.79 13.51
CA GLY A 148 -16.78 -0.71 13.50
C GLY A 148 -18.17 -1.18 13.02
N PRO A 149 -19.25 -0.45 13.38
CA PRO A 149 -20.61 -0.77 12.97
C PRO A 149 -20.81 -0.75 11.45
N VAL A 150 -19.86 -0.17 10.73
CA VAL A 150 -19.89 -0.08 9.26
C VAL A 150 -19.85 -1.45 8.60
N TRP A 151 -19.09 -2.42 9.13
CA TRP A 151 -19.10 -3.79 8.60
C TRP A 151 -20.48 -4.41 8.62
N HIS A 152 -21.23 -4.19 9.72
CA HIS A 152 -22.62 -4.63 9.82
C HIS A 152 -23.52 -3.93 8.81
N ALA A 153 -23.39 -2.61 8.66
CA ALA A 153 -24.17 -1.83 7.71
C ALA A 153 -23.90 -2.22 6.25
N LEU A 154 -22.64 -2.50 5.90
CA LEU A 154 -22.25 -2.98 4.57
C LEU A 154 -22.82 -4.39 4.30
N LYS A 155 -22.80 -5.26 5.31
CA LYS A 155 -23.43 -6.60 5.23
C LYS A 155 -24.94 -6.48 4.99
N GLN A 156 -25.65 -5.61 5.70
CA GLN A 156 -27.07 -5.36 5.50
C GLN A 156 -27.40 -4.84 4.09
N LYS A 157 -26.46 -4.12 3.46
CA LYS A 157 -26.58 -3.68 2.07
C LYS A 157 -26.30 -4.79 1.05
N GLY A 158 -25.98 -6.00 1.51
CA GLY A 158 -25.77 -7.17 0.65
C GLY A 158 -24.39 -7.25 0.00
N LEU A 159 -23.43 -6.42 0.41
CA LEU A 159 -22.08 -6.42 -0.18
C LEU A 159 -21.35 -7.74 0.06
N GLU A 160 -21.63 -8.44 1.16
CA GLU A 160 -21.02 -9.73 1.46
C GLU A 160 -21.12 -10.73 0.29
N LYS A 161 -22.30 -10.80 -0.36
CA LYS A 161 -22.54 -11.73 -1.46
C LYS A 161 -21.77 -11.43 -2.75
N GLN A 162 -21.24 -10.23 -2.87
CA GLN A 162 -20.50 -9.73 -4.02
C GLN A 162 -19.01 -9.61 -3.74
N SER A 163 -18.61 -9.99 -2.53
CA SER A 163 -17.26 -9.78 -2.02
C SER A 163 -16.41 -11.04 -2.09
N ILE A 164 -15.12 -10.81 -2.26
CA ILE A 164 -14.06 -11.78 -1.98
C ILE A 164 -13.08 -11.18 -0.97
N PHE A 165 -12.35 -12.02 -0.28
CA PHE A 165 -11.23 -11.61 0.55
C PHE A 165 -9.89 -11.99 -0.10
N VAL A 166 -8.96 -11.04 -0.12
CA VAL A 166 -7.56 -11.26 -0.51
C VAL A 166 -6.64 -10.89 0.65
N GLY A 167 -5.55 -11.60 0.79
CA GLY A 167 -4.60 -11.40 1.89
C GLY A 167 -4.16 -12.73 2.50
N LEU A 168 -3.49 -12.66 3.65
CA LEU A 168 -2.98 -13.86 4.31
C LEU A 168 -4.11 -14.69 4.93
N ARG A 169 -3.95 -16.02 4.95
CA ARG A 169 -4.99 -16.93 5.46
C ARG A 169 -5.40 -16.63 6.90
N HIS A 170 -4.46 -16.27 7.77
CA HIS A 170 -4.77 -15.93 9.16
C HIS A 170 -5.54 -14.60 9.27
N GLU A 171 -5.25 -13.61 8.40
CA GLU A 171 -6.00 -12.35 8.32
C GLU A 171 -7.45 -12.59 7.90
N TYR A 172 -7.67 -13.52 6.96
CA TYR A 172 -9.01 -13.93 6.55
C TYR A 172 -9.79 -14.58 7.71
N ILE A 173 -9.17 -15.53 8.43
CA ILE A 173 -9.81 -16.19 9.59
C ILE A 173 -10.18 -15.16 10.66
N LYS A 174 -9.27 -14.21 10.92
CA LYS A 174 -9.55 -13.13 11.85
C LYS A 174 -10.67 -12.23 11.36
N PHE A 175 -10.66 -11.85 10.09
CA PHE A 175 -11.73 -11.06 9.47
C PHE A 175 -13.11 -11.72 9.64
N GLN A 176 -13.22 -13.02 9.36
CA GLN A 176 -14.46 -13.78 9.56
C GLN A 176 -14.90 -13.75 11.03
N GLY A 177 -13.96 -13.98 11.96
CA GLY A 177 -14.26 -13.95 13.40
C GLY A 177 -14.70 -12.57 13.89
N ASP A 178 -14.07 -11.52 13.40
CA ASP A 178 -14.34 -10.15 13.80
C ASP A 178 -15.68 -9.61 13.24
N THR A 179 -16.01 -9.94 11.99
CA THR A 179 -17.13 -9.31 11.27
C THR A 179 -18.34 -10.22 11.08
N GLY A 180 -18.15 -11.52 11.20
CA GLY A 180 -19.16 -12.53 10.88
C GLY A 180 -19.49 -12.62 9.38
N TRP A 181 -18.61 -12.12 8.50
CA TRP A 181 -18.76 -12.25 7.05
C TRP A 181 -18.23 -13.60 6.58
N ASP A 182 -18.98 -14.23 5.68
CA ASP A 182 -18.59 -15.48 5.01
C ASP A 182 -18.44 -15.21 3.51
N VAL A 183 -17.24 -14.88 3.10
CA VAL A 183 -16.87 -14.55 1.72
C VAL A 183 -15.78 -15.48 1.23
N PRO A 184 -15.69 -15.80 -0.07
CA PRO A 184 -14.59 -16.59 -0.60
C PRO A 184 -13.23 -15.92 -0.32
N TRP A 185 -12.25 -16.72 0.09
CA TRP A 185 -10.85 -16.30 0.17
C TRP A 185 -10.12 -16.72 -1.10
N ILE A 186 -9.40 -15.78 -1.70
CA ILE A 186 -8.59 -16.01 -2.90
C ILE A 186 -7.12 -15.81 -2.53
N GLU A 187 -6.32 -16.83 -2.82
CA GLU A 187 -4.87 -16.75 -2.66
C GLU A 187 -4.26 -15.91 -3.78
N THR A 188 -3.36 -15.01 -3.41
CA THR A 188 -2.61 -14.15 -4.33
C THR A 188 -1.11 -14.37 -4.11
N PRO A 189 -0.52 -15.38 -4.78
CA PRO A 189 0.86 -15.80 -4.55
C PRO A 189 1.90 -14.72 -4.81
N THR A 190 1.60 -13.76 -5.68
CA THR A 190 2.45 -12.61 -5.99
C THR A 190 1.68 -11.30 -5.82
N MET A 191 2.42 -10.20 -5.69
CA MET A 191 1.81 -8.86 -5.68
C MET A 191 1.13 -8.51 -7.01
N LEU A 192 1.57 -9.11 -8.12
CA LEU A 192 0.90 -8.93 -9.40
C LEU A 192 -0.47 -9.62 -9.43
N ASP A 193 -0.59 -10.82 -8.84
CA ASP A 193 -1.89 -11.49 -8.71
C ASP A 193 -2.84 -10.65 -7.84
N LEU A 194 -2.35 -10.14 -6.72
CA LEU A 194 -3.11 -9.23 -5.86
C LEU A 194 -3.55 -7.96 -6.63
N ALA A 195 -2.64 -7.35 -7.38
CA ALA A 195 -2.93 -6.15 -8.16
C ALA A 195 -3.96 -6.42 -9.27
N ASN A 196 -3.88 -7.57 -9.96
CA ASN A 196 -4.84 -7.97 -10.98
C ASN A 196 -6.25 -8.18 -10.41
N VAL A 197 -6.36 -8.81 -9.23
CA VAL A 197 -7.65 -8.98 -8.54
C VAL A 197 -8.22 -7.61 -8.12
N ILE A 198 -7.41 -6.74 -7.51
CA ILE A 198 -7.85 -5.40 -7.08
C ILE A 198 -8.23 -4.53 -8.28
N ALA A 199 -7.50 -4.59 -9.39
CA ALA A 199 -7.77 -3.79 -10.58
C ALA A 199 -9.11 -4.12 -11.25
N GLY A 200 -9.64 -5.33 -11.06
CA GLY A 200 -10.95 -5.74 -11.55
C GLY A 200 -12.11 -5.33 -10.66
N ALA A 201 -11.86 -4.77 -9.48
CA ALA A 201 -12.89 -4.41 -8.54
C ALA A 201 -13.53 -3.04 -8.84
N GLU A 202 -14.83 -2.93 -8.61
CA GLU A 202 -15.52 -1.64 -8.53
C GLU A 202 -15.34 -0.99 -7.15
N THR A 203 -15.23 -1.81 -6.12
CA THR A 203 -15.09 -1.37 -4.73
C THR A 203 -13.97 -2.14 -4.03
N PHE A 204 -13.10 -1.41 -3.35
CA PHE A 204 -12.13 -1.97 -2.41
C PHE A 204 -12.53 -1.58 -0.99
N ILE A 205 -12.53 -2.55 -0.06
CA ILE A 205 -12.76 -2.32 1.36
C ILE A 205 -11.57 -2.87 2.14
N GLY A 206 -10.93 -2.03 2.92
CA GLY A 206 -9.76 -2.49 3.67
C GLY A 206 -9.29 -1.48 4.72
N ASN A 207 -8.09 -1.72 5.22
CA ASN A 207 -7.42 -0.82 6.16
C ASN A 207 -6.06 -0.39 5.60
N GLN A 208 -5.31 0.35 6.41
CA GLN A 208 -3.97 0.84 6.04
C GLN A 208 -3.00 -0.33 5.76
N SER A 209 -2.83 -0.66 4.47
CA SER A 209 -2.05 -1.80 3.99
C SER A 209 -1.44 -1.54 2.62
N SER A 210 -0.57 -2.45 2.15
CA SER A 210 -0.08 -2.42 0.77
C SER A 210 -1.20 -2.65 -0.25
N ALA A 211 -2.24 -3.41 0.10
CA ALA A 211 -3.41 -3.60 -0.76
C ALA A 211 -4.21 -2.30 -0.94
N LEU A 212 -4.34 -1.48 0.12
CA LEU A 212 -4.92 -0.14 -0.01
C LEU A 212 -4.08 0.74 -0.95
N ALA A 213 -2.74 0.69 -0.82
CA ALA A 213 -1.86 1.44 -1.72
C ALA A 213 -2.01 0.99 -3.19
N LEU A 214 -2.20 -0.31 -3.44
CA LEU A 214 -2.53 -0.84 -4.76
C LEU A 214 -3.89 -0.31 -5.25
N ALA A 215 -4.94 -0.38 -4.43
CA ALA A 215 -6.28 0.07 -4.81
C ALA A 215 -6.28 1.55 -5.21
N ILE A 216 -5.58 2.40 -4.45
CA ILE A 216 -5.42 3.82 -4.75
C ILE A 216 -4.63 4.00 -6.06
N GLY A 217 -3.48 3.35 -6.19
CA GLY A 217 -2.60 3.50 -7.34
C GLY A 217 -3.17 2.97 -8.65
N LEU A 218 -4.03 1.96 -8.58
CA LEU A 218 -4.77 1.39 -9.71
C LEU A 218 -6.02 2.21 -10.07
N GLY A 219 -6.44 3.13 -9.21
CA GLY A 219 -7.61 3.96 -9.44
C GLY A 219 -8.94 3.23 -9.28
N VAL A 220 -9.05 2.31 -8.31
CA VAL A 220 -10.33 1.63 -8.02
C VAL A 220 -11.42 2.69 -7.75
N PRO A 221 -12.60 2.59 -8.38
CA PRO A 221 -13.62 3.65 -8.34
C PRO A 221 -14.11 4.02 -6.95
N HIS A 222 -14.28 3.03 -6.08
CA HIS A 222 -14.76 3.23 -4.71
C HIS A 222 -13.83 2.55 -3.71
N ILE A 223 -13.29 3.31 -2.78
CA ILE A 223 -12.39 2.80 -1.74
C ILE A 223 -12.98 3.13 -0.37
N HIS A 224 -13.19 2.11 0.45
CA HIS A 224 -13.59 2.25 1.84
C HIS A 224 -12.44 1.81 2.74
N CYS A 225 -11.92 2.74 3.53
CA CYS A 225 -10.79 2.50 4.43
C CYS A 225 -11.25 2.49 5.89
N GLU A 226 -11.10 1.33 6.55
CA GLU A 226 -11.29 1.22 7.99
C GLU A 226 -10.17 1.99 8.70
N ALA A 227 -10.57 3.02 9.43
CA ALA A 227 -9.64 3.89 10.15
C ALA A 227 -9.37 3.37 11.56
N ARG A 228 -8.21 3.68 12.10
CA ARG A 228 -7.91 3.43 13.52
C ARG A 228 -8.72 4.36 14.40
N THR A 229 -9.42 3.79 15.39
CA THR A 229 -10.22 4.54 16.35
C THR A 229 -9.39 5.29 17.42
N ASP A 230 -8.13 4.88 17.61
CA ASP A 230 -7.20 5.52 18.54
C ASP A 230 -6.41 6.69 17.90
N MET A 231 -6.67 6.99 16.63
CA MET A 231 -6.10 8.13 15.92
C MET A 231 -7.23 9.04 15.41
N PRO A 232 -7.07 10.36 15.53
CA PRO A 232 -7.99 11.29 14.87
C PRO A 232 -8.12 11.00 13.38
N LEU A 233 -9.32 11.18 12.82
CA LEU A 233 -9.59 10.93 11.38
C LEU A 233 -8.66 11.74 10.48
N ASP A 234 -8.36 12.99 10.83
CA ASP A 234 -7.43 13.85 10.13
C ASP A 234 -6.02 13.25 10.04
N ARG A 235 -5.58 12.50 11.06
CA ARG A 235 -4.29 11.78 11.02
C ARG A 235 -4.35 10.51 10.18
N ASN A 236 -5.47 9.82 10.14
CA ASN A 236 -5.64 8.68 9.23
C ASN A 236 -5.59 9.14 7.77
N GLU A 237 -6.22 10.27 7.46
CA GLU A 237 -6.20 10.89 6.13
C GLU A 237 -4.82 11.45 5.74
N CYS A 238 -3.95 11.78 6.70
CA CYS A 238 -2.63 12.33 6.44
C CYS A 238 -1.69 11.36 5.73
N TYR A 239 -1.86 10.05 5.90
CA TYR A 239 -0.96 9.06 5.32
C TYR A 239 -1.29 8.69 3.88
N PHE A 240 -2.49 9.03 3.41
CA PHE A 240 -2.97 8.62 2.10
C PHE A 240 -3.29 9.82 1.22
N PRO A 241 -3.17 9.68 -0.10
CA PRO A 241 -3.61 10.70 -1.02
C PRO A 241 -5.07 11.06 -0.75
N LYS A 242 -5.37 12.36 -0.69
CA LYS A 242 -6.74 12.86 -0.61
C LYS A 242 -7.40 12.69 -1.97
N MET A 243 -7.96 11.52 -2.20
CA MET A 243 -8.70 11.22 -3.42
C MET A 243 -10.20 11.28 -3.12
N THR A 244 -10.98 11.78 -4.07
CA THR A 244 -12.43 11.94 -3.94
C THR A 244 -13.19 10.62 -3.83
N ASN A 245 -12.55 9.51 -4.22
CA ASN A 245 -13.11 8.17 -4.18
C ASN A 245 -12.76 7.36 -2.93
N VAL A 246 -12.06 7.95 -1.95
CA VAL A 246 -11.71 7.29 -0.68
C VAL A 246 -12.59 7.77 0.44
N VAL A 247 -13.30 6.85 1.08
CA VAL A 247 -14.13 7.10 2.27
C VAL A 247 -13.53 6.37 3.48
N TYR A 248 -13.28 7.09 4.55
CA TYR A 248 -12.81 6.53 5.82
C TYR A 248 -13.97 6.23 6.76
N PHE A 249 -13.89 5.17 7.53
CA PHE A 249 -14.89 4.77 8.52
C PHE A 249 -14.29 4.12 9.76
#